data_0f7aaa4a2ff061bed33b9e75e2b98757
#
_entry.id   0f7aaa4a2ff061bed33b9e75e2b98757
#
_cell.length_a   1.000
_cell.length_b   1.000
_cell.length_c   1.000
_cell.angle_alpha   90.00
_cell.angle_beta   90.00
_cell.angle_gamma   90.00
#
_symmetry.space_group_name_H-M   'P 1'
#
loop_
_entity.id
_entity.type
_entity.pdbx_description
1 polymer ?
#
loop_
_entity_poly.entity_id
_entity_poly.type
_entity_poly.pdbx_seq_one_letter_code
_entity_poly.pdbx_strand_id
1 'polypeptide(L)'
;MVELMNGRTTRDLASAGPAEESSELELMQLALNQVDYGMVVLDADSCEVRCANALGRDVLEGVPDAAGNMRYDTALCMVHRRVTAHRAADAEQLRQALARTRGGLRGLLSLGIGRHSCSVAVVPLSTPRPKLGGSAPRPAQLADEPACHALLVFAKQQLCDESTMALFARERGLTSAEGQVLAQVCRGMRPNDIARHHGVRISTVRTQLRNIRVKTCSDTISEVVQKVSVLPPMARYMSAHNAARQQLRN
;
A
#
# COMPACT_ATOMS: atom_id res chain seq x y z
N MET A 1 -4.12 21.15 26.61
CA MET A 1 -2.82 20.93 27.28
C MET A 1 -2.24 19.63 26.69
N VAL A 2 -1.56 19.75 25.56
CA VAL A 2 -0.82 18.64 24.90
C VAL A 2 0.60 19.14 24.77
N GLU A 3 1.36 18.90 25.82
CA GLU A 3 2.80 19.08 25.86
C GLU A 3 3.44 17.70 25.91
N LEU A 4 4.59 17.59 25.29
CA LEU A 4 5.54 16.49 25.36
C LEU A 4 5.46 15.45 24.25
N MET A 5 6.07 15.78 23.14
CA MET A 5 6.99 14.90 22.41
C MET A 5 7.98 15.76 21.62
N ASN A 6 8.73 16.59 22.33
CA ASN A 6 9.92 17.24 21.76
C ASN A 6 11.12 16.80 22.58
N GLY A 7 12.09 16.15 21.96
CA GLY A 7 13.43 16.04 22.51
C GLY A 7 14.09 14.67 22.52
N ARG A 8 14.00 13.90 21.43
CA ARG A 8 15.10 12.96 21.12
C ARG A 8 15.75 13.42 19.84
N THR A 9 16.84 14.12 20.00
CA THR A 9 17.74 14.49 18.90
C THR A 9 18.43 13.23 18.37
N THR A 10 18.76 13.23 17.07
CA THR A 10 19.49 12.19 16.34
C THR A 10 20.83 11.75 16.98
N ARG A 11 21.19 12.31 18.13
CA ARG A 11 22.38 11.97 18.91
C ARG A 11 22.17 10.80 19.87
N ASP A 12 20.90 10.56 20.30
CA ASP A 12 20.58 9.45 21.22
C ASP A 12 20.45 8.09 20.54
N LEU A 13 20.35 8.07 19.21
CA LEU A 13 20.31 6.82 18.42
C LEU A 13 21.70 6.14 18.30
N ALA A 14 22.76 6.84 18.62
CA ALA A 14 24.14 6.30 18.48
C ALA A 14 24.61 5.48 19.70
N SER A 15 23.79 5.34 20.75
CA SER A 15 24.12 4.59 21.98
C SER A 15 23.21 3.40 22.27
N ALA A 16 22.26 3.10 21.38
CA ALA A 16 21.41 1.91 21.50
C ALA A 16 22.26 0.64 21.25
N GLY A 17 22.17 -0.33 22.15
CA GLY A 17 22.86 -1.61 21.98
C GLY A 17 22.23 -2.43 20.82
N PRO A 18 22.95 -3.41 20.26
CA PRO A 18 22.50 -4.20 19.10
C PRO A 18 21.14 -4.91 19.32
N ALA A 19 20.75 -5.16 20.56
CA ALA A 19 19.45 -5.73 20.89
C ALA A 19 18.30 -4.70 20.81
N GLU A 20 18.56 -3.43 21.13
CA GLU A 20 17.58 -2.35 21.02
C GLU A 20 17.35 -1.96 19.55
N GLU A 21 18.42 -1.90 18.75
CA GLU A 21 18.33 -1.65 17.31
C GLU A 21 17.52 -2.74 16.58
N SER A 22 17.70 -4.01 16.96
CA SER A 22 16.93 -5.14 16.43
C SER A 22 15.44 -5.00 16.75
N SER A 23 15.10 -4.60 17.98
CA SER A 23 13.72 -4.41 18.44
C SER A 23 13.04 -3.22 17.71
N GLU A 24 13.75 -2.13 17.48
CA GLU A 24 13.21 -0.97 16.75
C GLU A 24 12.94 -1.29 15.27
N LEU A 25 13.83 -2.05 14.62
CA LEU A 25 13.64 -2.51 13.25
C LEU A 25 12.42 -3.44 13.12
N GLU A 26 12.23 -4.35 14.08
CA GLU A 26 11.06 -5.22 14.12
C GLU A 26 9.76 -4.42 14.29
N LEU A 27 9.74 -3.44 15.20
CA LEU A 27 8.60 -2.56 15.39
C LEU A 27 8.28 -1.73 14.14
N MET A 28 9.31 -1.18 13.48
CA MET A 28 9.12 -0.48 12.20
C MET A 28 8.54 -1.41 11.13
N GLN A 29 9.00 -2.64 11.05
CA GLN A 29 8.51 -3.61 10.08
C GLN A 29 7.06 -4.01 10.36
N LEU A 30 6.71 -4.19 11.64
CA LEU A 30 5.33 -4.42 12.07
C LEU A 30 4.44 -3.22 11.71
N ALA A 31 4.88 -1.99 11.98
CA ALA A 31 4.14 -0.78 11.63
C ALA A 31 3.92 -0.63 10.11
N LEU A 32 4.96 -0.88 9.31
CA LEU A 32 4.87 -0.83 7.85
C LEU A 32 3.91 -1.90 7.30
N ASN A 33 3.79 -3.04 7.96
CA ASN A 33 2.84 -4.08 7.59
C ASN A 33 1.37 -3.73 7.92
N GLN A 34 1.13 -2.70 8.75
CA GLN A 34 -0.22 -2.19 9.01
C GLN A 34 -0.69 -1.18 7.97
N VAL A 35 0.20 -0.73 7.08
CA VAL A 35 -0.15 0.24 6.04
C VAL A 35 -0.77 -0.47 4.84
N ASP A 36 -1.91 0.04 4.33
CA ASP A 36 -2.67 -0.52 3.19
C ASP A 36 -2.06 -0.21 1.83
N TYR A 37 -0.79 0.15 1.78
CA TYR A 37 -0.05 0.37 0.54
C TYR A 37 1.07 -0.64 0.44
N GLY A 38 1.24 -1.24 -0.73
CA GLY A 38 2.44 -2.00 -1.04
C GLY A 38 3.64 -1.06 -1.05
N MET A 39 4.62 -1.31 -0.20
CA MET A 39 5.83 -0.50 -0.08
C MET A 39 7.06 -1.35 -0.34
N VAL A 40 7.92 -0.89 -1.23
CA VAL A 40 9.16 -1.58 -1.59
C VAL A 40 10.30 -0.57 -1.64
N VAL A 41 11.31 -0.78 -0.83
CA VAL A 41 12.57 -0.03 -0.90
C VAL A 41 13.54 -0.81 -1.76
N LEU A 42 14.11 -0.15 -2.74
CA LEU A 42 15.10 -0.72 -3.63
C LEU A 42 16.27 0.22 -3.87
N ASP A 43 17.35 -0.35 -4.32
CA ASP A 43 18.48 0.37 -4.86
C ASP A 43 18.10 0.92 -6.24
N ALA A 44 18.23 2.22 -6.45
CA ALA A 44 17.75 2.89 -7.65
C ALA A 44 18.57 2.54 -8.92
N ASP A 45 19.76 2.01 -8.76
CA ASP A 45 20.65 1.65 -9.86
C ASP A 45 20.49 0.21 -10.29
N SER A 46 20.53 -0.69 -9.32
CA SER A 46 20.45 -2.14 -9.57
C SER A 46 19.01 -2.66 -9.59
N CYS A 47 18.04 -1.87 -9.15
CA CYS A 47 16.65 -2.29 -8.88
C CYS A 47 16.55 -3.41 -7.84
N GLU A 48 17.60 -3.66 -7.05
CA GLU A 48 17.62 -4.70 -6.03
C GLU A 48 16.76 -4.30 -4.83
N VAL A 49 15.84 -5.18 -4.43
CA VAL A 49 14.97 -4.97 -3.28
C VAL A 49 15.77 -5.06 -1.98
N ARG A 50 15.76 -4.00 -1.19
CA ARG A 50 16.35 -3.93 0.14
C ARG A 50 15.37 -4.38 1.22
N CYS A 51 14.16 -3.85 1.18
CA CYS A 51 13.08 -4.28 2.05
C CYS A 51 11.72 -4.04 1.39
N ALA A 52 10.70 -4.77 1.84
CA ALA A 52 9.33 -4.59 1.42
C ALA A 52 8.40 -4.95 2.58
N ASN A 53 7.26 -4.26 2.68
CA ASN A 53 6.19 -4.70 3.57
C ASN A 53 5.46 -5.91 2.96
N ALA A 54 4.56 -6.54 3.73
CA ALA A 54 3.84 -7.73 3.27
C ALA A 54 3.11 -7.49 1.94
N LEU A 55 2.36 -6.37 1.81
CA LEU A 55 1.67 -6.00 0.57
C LEU A 55 2.60 -5.78 -0.61
N GLY A 56 3.75 -5.14 -0.38
CA GLY A 56 4.74 -4.91 -1.44
C GLY A 56 5.32 -6.22 -1.96
N ARG A 57 5.53 -7.21 -1.08
CA ARG A 57 5.93 -8.57 -1.49
C ARG A 57 4.85 -9.25 -2.30
N ASP A 58 3.61 -9.30 -1.78
CA ASP A 58 2.47 -9.94 -2.45
C ASP A 58 2.27 -9.39 -3.88
N VAL A 59 2.41 -8.06 -4.03
CA VAL A 59 2.27 -7.37 -5.33
C VAL A 59 3.36 -7.79 -6.31
N LEU A 60 4.60 -7.99 -5.86
CA LEU A 60 5.74 -8.30 -6.72
C LEU A 60 5.96 -9.81 -6.94
N GLU A 61 5.63 -10.64 -5.97
CA GLU A 61 5.82 -12.09 -6.04
C GLU A 61 4.68 -12.78 -6.78
N GLY A 62 3.51 -12.13 -6.83
CA GLY A 62 2.29 -12.69 -7.39
C GLY A 62 1.64 -13.71 -6.45
N VAL A 63 0.48 -14.19 -6.83
CA VAL A 63 -0.28 -15.18 -6.08
C VAL A 63 -0.46 -16.43 -6.95
N PRO A 64 -0.16 -17.64 -6.46
CA PRO A 64 -0.41 -18.85 -7.22
C PRO A 64 -1.93 -19.06 -7.40
N ASP A 65 -2.35 -19.37 -8.62
CA ASP A 65 -3.72 -19.78 -8.89
C ASP A 65 -3.95 -21.27 -8.50
N ALA A 66 -5.18 -21.73 -8.61
CA ALA A 66 -5.55 -23.12 -8.29
C ALA A 66 -4.80 -24.18 -9.13
N ALA A 67 -4.19 -23.79 -10.24
CA ALA A 67 -3.39 -24.65 -11.13
C ALA A 67 -1.87 -24.52 -10.85
N GLY A 68 -1.48 -23.68 -9.86
CA GLY A 68 -0.08 -23.47 -9.50
C GLY A 68 0.65 -22.45 -10.39
N ASN A 69 -0.05 -21.78 -11.30
CA ASN A 69 0.56 -20.71 -12.11
C ASN A 69 0.60 -19.42 -11.33
N MET A 70 1.74 -18.70 -11.37
CA MET A 70 1.87 -17.40 -10.72
C MET A 70 1.02 -16.35 -11.45
N ARG A 71 0.07 -15.80 -10.75
CA ARG A 71 -0.77 -14.69 -11.22
C ARG A 71 -0.23 -13.39 -10.64
N TYR A 72 0.12 -12.48 -11.52
CA TYR A 72 0.55 -11.14 -11.16
C TYR A 72 -0.60 -10.16 -11.41
N ASP A 73 -1.00 -9.45 -10.37
CA ASP A 73 -2.07 -8.45 -10.47
C ASP A 73 -1.54 -7.06 -10.86
N THR A 74 -0.23 -6.94 -11.11
CA THR A 74 0.45 -5.69 -11.47
C THR A 74 1.39 -5.85 -12.66
N ALA A 75 1.82 -4.72 -13.23
CA ALA A 75 2.78 -4.67 -14.32
C ALA A 75 4.23 -4.99 -13.89
N LEU A 76 4.51 -4.97 -12.59
CA LEU A 76 5.82 -5.23 -12.00
C LEU A 76 5.86 -6.62 -11.36
N CYS A 77 7.05 -7.22 -11.36
CA CYS A 77 7.32 -8.47 -10.66
C CYS A 77 8.74 -8.45 -10.08
N MET A 78 9.02 -9.40 -9.20
CA MET A 78 10.35 -9.60 -8.63
C MET A 78 11.02 -10.82 -9.22
N VAL A 79 12.20 -10.63 -9.81
CA VAL A 79 13.06 -11.71 -10.35
C VAL A 79 14.44 -11.58 -9.73
N HIS A 80 14.91 -12.64 -9.07
CA HIS A 80 16.22 -12.65 -8.38
C HIS A 80 16.46 -11.45 -7.47
N ARG A 81 15.46 -11.10 -6.64
CA ARG A 81 15.46 -9.93 -5.74
C ARG A 81 15.51 -8.57 -6.44
N ARG A 82 15.26 -8.50 -7.74
CA ARG A 82 15.21 -7.25 -8.50
C ARG A 82 13.79 -7.00 -9.01
N VAL A 83 13.37 -5.76 -8.89
CA VAL A 83 12.10 -5.32 -9.49
C VAL A 83 12.28 -5.19 -10.99
N THR A 84 11.41 -5.84 -11.72
CA THR A 84 11.34 -5.76 -13.19
C THR A 84 9.90 -5.59 -13.64
N ALA A 85 9.68 -5.35 -14.92
CA ALA A 85 8.35 -5.24 -15.51
C ALA A 85 8.14 -6.31 -16.58
N HIS A 86 6.89 -6.76 -16.71
CA HIS A 86 6.54 -7.74 -17.75
C HIS A 86 6.68 -7.19 -19.18
N ARG A 87 6.61 -5.86 -19.35
CA ARG A 87 6.72 -5.19 -20.64
C ARG A 87 7.94 -4.29 -20.67
N ALA A 88 8.65 -4.29 -21.80
CA ALA A 88 9.85 -3.45 -21.99
C ALA A 88 9.56 -1.95 -21.82
N ALA A 89 8.38 -1.49 -22.28
CA ALA A 89 7.98 -0.10 -22.13
C ALA A 89 7.80 0.31 -20.67
N ASP A 90 7.23 -0.56 -19.84
CA ASP A 90 7.03 -0.33 -18.41
C ASP A 90 8.37 -0.38 -17.65
N ALA A 91 9.27 -1.29 -18.05
CA ALA A 91 10.63 -1.37 -17.52
C ALA A 91 11.43 -0.08 -17.80
N GLU A 92 11.29 0.47 -19.00
CA GLU A 92 11.92 1.73 -19.38
C GLU A 92 11.38 2.92 -18.56
N GLN A 93 10.05 2.99 -18.36
CA GLN A 93 9.43 4.03 -17.55
C GLN A 93 9.90 3.95 -16.09
N LEU A 94 9.97 2.74 -15.53
CA LEU A 94 10.50 2.52 -14.16
C LEU A 94 11.94 3.00 -14.06
N ARG A 95 12.80 2.60 -14.99
CA ARG A 95 14.23 2.98 -14.99
C ARG A 95 14.40 4.50 -15.09
N GLN A 96 13.63 5.17 -15.95
CA GLN A 96 13.65 6.62 -16.06
C GLN A 96 13.19 7.32 -14.78
N ALA A 97 12.17 6.80 -14.12
CA ALA A 97 11.69 7.33 -12.85
C ALA A 97 12.74 7.15 -11.74
N LEU A 98 13.37 5.98 -11.66
CA LEU A 98 14.45 5.72 -10.71
C LEU A 98 15.67 6.63 -10.94
N ALA A 99 16.07 6.85 -12.20
CA ALA A 99 17.14 7.79 -12.52
C ALA A 99 16.85 9.22 -12.03
N ARG A 100 15.58 9.66 -12.06
CA ARG A 100 15.17 10.98 -11.56
C ARG A 100 15.26 11.10 -10.03
N THR A 101 15.17 9.99 -9.31
CA THR A 101 15.28 10.01 -7.83
C THR A 101 16.67 10.41 -7.35
N ARG A 102 17.72 10.22 -8.14
CA ARG A 102 19.06 10.74 -7.85
C ARG A 102 19.09 12.25 -7.73
N GLY A 103 18.26 12.95 -8.50
CA GLY A 103 18.04 14.40 -8.41
C GLY A 103 17.04 14.82 -7.33
N GLY A 104 16.58 13.90 -6.47
CA GLY A 104 15.61 14.18 -5.44
C GLY A 104 14.16 14.32 -5.96
N LEU A 105 13.91 13.96 -7.22
CA LEU A 105 12.58 14.12 -7.84
C LEU A 105 11.70 12.91 -7.55
N ARG A 106 10.46 13.19 -7.16
CA ARG A 106 9.40 12.18 -7.04
C ARG A 106 8.74 11.93 -8.39
N GLY A 107 8.28 10.73 -8.61
CA GLY A 107 7.55 10.34 -9.81
C GLY A 107 6.24 9.61 -9.50
N LEU A 108 5.29 9.72 -10.40
CA LEU A 108 4.10 8.86 -10.43
C LEU A 108 4.09 8.16 -11.79
N LEU A 109 4.04 6.84 -11.76
CA LEU A 109 4.00 5.97 -12.94
C LEU A 109 2.63 5.33 -13.05
N SER A 110 2.14 5.24 -14.28
CA SER A 110 1.01 4.38 -14.62
C SER A 110 1.53 3.29 -15.53
N LEU A 111 1.67 2.08 -15.02
CA LEU A 111 2.28 0.94 -15.68
C LEU A 111 1.22 -0.11 -16.03
N GLY A 112 1.48 -0.89 -17.07
CA GLY A 112 0.59 -1.96 -17.50
C GLY A 112 -0.56 -1.50 -18.38
N ILE A 113 -1.43 -2.44 -18.76
CA ILE A 113 -2.61 -2.21 -19.61
C ILE A 113 -3.78 -3.01 -19.05
N GLY A 114 -4.97 -2.40 -19.07
CA GLY A 114 -6.21 -3.07 -18.70
C GLY A 114 -6.22 -3.49 -17.22
N ARG A 115 -6.49 -4.75 -16.96
CA ARG A 115 -6.63 -5.29 -15.58
C ARG A 115 -5.31 -5.34 -14.80
N HIS A 116 -4.18 -5.32 -15.51
CA HIS A 116 -2.84 -5.33 -14.89
C HIS A 116 -2.23 -3.94 -14.80
N SER A 117 -3.04 -2.89 -15.01
CA SER A 117 -2.56 -1.52 -14.80
C SER A 117 -2.41 -1.23 -13.31
N CYS A 118 -1.29 -0.62 -12.95
CA CYS A 118 -1.03 -0.17 -11.58
C CYS A 118 -0.42 1.23 -11.59
N SER A 119 -0.76 2.00 -10.57
CA SER A 119 -0.11 3.28 -10.31
C SER A 119 0.91 3.10 -9.20
N VAL A 120 2.12 3.58 -9.45
CA VAL A 120 3.25 3.45 -8.51
C VAL A 120 3.87 4.83 -8.32
N ALA A 121 3.93 5.28 -7.07
CA ALA A 121 4.73 6.44 -6.73
C ALA A 121 6.18 6.02 -6.49
N VAL A 122 7.11 6.76 -7.05
CA VAL A 122 8.56 6.58 -6.88
C VAL A 122 9.10 7.75 -6.08
N VAL A 123 9.60 7.48 -4.88
CA VAL A 123 10.03 8.50 -3.91
C VAL A 123 11.50 8.29 -3.56
N PRO A 124 12.37 9.31 -3.71
CA PRO A 124 13.76 9.20 -3.29
C PRO A 124 13.85 9.07 -1.76
N LEU A 125 14.71 8.18 -1.29
CA LEU A 125 15.02 8.01 0.14
C LEU A 125 16.41 8.56 0.51
N SER A 126 17.11 9.19 -0.44
CA SER A 126 18.36 9.89 -0.14
C SER A 126 18.08 11.11 0.73
N THR A 127 18.73 11.20 1.88
CA THR A 127 18.77 12.44 2.65
C THR A 127 19.48 13.49 1.81
N PRO A 128 18.86 14.68 1.57
CA PRO A 128 19.58 15.76 0.92
C PRO A 128 20.81 16.10 1.77
N ARG A 129 22.01 15.89 1.22
CA ARG A 129 23.20 16.43 1.88
C ARG A 129 23.04 17.95 1.98
N PRO A 130 23.12 18.54 3.16
CA PRO A 130 23.20 19.98 3.25
C PRO A 130 24.44 20.40 2.42
N LYS A 131 24.21 21.26 1.44
CA LYS A 131 25.30 21.95 0.75
C LYS A 131 25.96 22.86 1.79
N LEU A 132 26.87 22.33 2.58
CA LEU A 132 27.78 23.15 3.36
C LEU A 132 28.64 23.88 2.33
N GLY A 133 28.37 25.14 2.16
CA GLY A 133 29.27 26.07 1.46
C GLY A 133 30.60 26.09 2.19
N GLY A 134 31.63 25.52 1.60
CA GLY A 134 32.95 25.47 2.14
C GLY A 134 33.86 24.77 1.15
N SER A 135 34.60 25.57 0.38
CA SER A 135 35.63 25.14 -0.55
C SER A 135 36.80 24.50 0.20
N ALA A 136 36.91 23.18 0.15
CA ALA A 136 38.17 22.49 0.28
C ALA A 136 38.19 21.28 -0.66
N PRO A 137 39.14 21.14 -1.60
CA PRO A 137 39.25 19.95 -2.42
C PRO A 137 39.76 18.82 -1.54
N ARG A 138 38.93 17.85 -1.23
CA ARG A 138 39.37 16.56 -0.67
C ARG A 138 39.87 15.68 -1.81
N PRO A 139 41.02 14.99 -1.63
CA PRO A 139 41.55 14.08 -2.63
C PRO A 139 40.50 12.95 -2.89
N ALA A 140 40.34 12.65 -4.18
CA ALA A 140 39.53 11.56 -4.68
C ALA A 140 40.10 10.20 -4.23
N GLN A 141 39.72 9.79 -3.03
CA GLN A 141 39.83 8.40 -2.58
C GLN A 141 38.42 7.84 -2.54
N LEU A 142 38.19 6.89 -3.45
CA LEU A 142 37.11 5.88 -3.46
C LEU A 142 35.93 6.22 -2.50
N ALA A 143 35.20 7.29 -2.82
CA ALA A 143 33.96 7.56 -2.15
C ALA A 143 32.99 6.55 -2.71
N ASP A 144 32.59 5.57 -1.87
CA ASP A 144 31.31 4.88 -2.03
C ASP A 144 30.27 5.95 -2.32
N GLU A 145 29.82 6.06 -3.56
CA GLU A 145 28.68 6.92 -3.88
C GLU A 145 27.54 6.46 -2.98
N PRO A 146 26.92 7.37 -2.20
CA PRO A 146 25.89 6.96 -1.27
C PRO A 146 24.80 6.25 -2.06
N ALA A 147 24.56 4.99 -1.73
CA ALA A 147 23.57 4.16 -2.39
C ALA A 147 22.26 4.93 -2.51
N CYS A 148 21.82 5.19 -3.74
CA CYS A 148 20.60 5.92 -4.00
C CYS A 148 19.43 4.96 -3.83
N HIS A 149 18.72 5.05 -2.71
CA HIS A 149 17.54 4.24 -2.47
C HIS A 149 16.29 4.96 -2.94
N ALA A 150 15.35 4.20 -3.48
CA ALA A 150 14.02 4.67 -3.84
C ALA A 150 12.95 3.82 -3.15
N LEU A 151 11.86 4.46 -2.75
CA LEU A 151 10.67 3.82 -2.26
C LEU A 151 9.63 3.77 -3.38
N LEU A 152 9.19 2.58 -3.74
CA LEU A 152 8.01 2.35 -4.55
C LEU A 152 6.80 2.22 -3.63
N VAL A 153 5.77 3.02 -3.90
CA VAL A 153 4.48 2.94 -3.20
C VAL A 153 3.42 2.57 -4.23
N PHE A 154 2.87 1.38 -4.10
CA PHE A 154 1.80 0.90 -4.98
C PHE A 154 0.47 1.47 -4.54
N ALA A 155 -0.33 1.96 -5.50
CA ALA A 155 -1.69 2.39 -5.21
C ALA A 155 -2.53 1.22 -4.65
N LYS A 156 -3.50 1.54 -3.80
CA LYS A 156 -4.47 0.55 -3.30
C LYS A 156 -5.21 -0.06 -4.49
N GLN A 157 -5.30 -1.38 -4.51
CA GLN A 157 -6.09 -2.10 -5.49
C GLN A 157 -7.59 -2.08 -5.16
N GLN A 158 -7.93 -1.88 -3.89
CA GLN A 158 -9.28 -1.78 -3.39
C GLN A 158 -9.44 -0.51 -2.55
N LEU A 159 -10.58 0.18 -2.69
CA LEU A 159 -10.87 1.39 -1.91
C LEU A 159 -10.90 1.11 -0.40
N CYS A 160 -11.33 -0.09 -0.03
CA CYS A 160 -11.38 -0.51 1.36
C CYS A 160 -11.23 -2.04 1.43
N ASP A 161 -10.49 -2.52 2.39
CA ASP A 161 -10.43 -3.95 2.69
C ASP A 161 -11.71 -4.43 3.39
N GLU A 162 -11.94 -5.75 3.33
CA GLU A 162 -13.18 -6.36 3.81
C GLU A 162 -13.38 -6.20 5.32
N SER A 163 -12.29 -6.21 6.10
CA SER A 163 -12.35 -6.10 7.56
C SER A 163 -12.65 -4.68 8.00
N THR A 164 -12.04 -3.68 7.38
CA THR A 164 -12.35 -2.26 7.61
C THR A 164 -13.78 -1.95 7.23
N MET A 165 -14.28 -2.52 6.12
CA MET A 165 -15.68 -2.41 5.70
C MET A 165 -16.62 -3.04 6.73
N ALA A 166 -16.31 -4.23 7.24
CA ALA A 166 -17.13 -4.90 8.24
C ALA A 166 -17.20 -4.10 9.55
N LEU A 167 -16.08 -3.51 9.97
CA LEU A 167 -16.02 -2.65 11.15
C LEU A 167 -16.86 -1.40 10.95
N PHE A 168 -16.69 -0.71 9.82
CA PHE A 168 -17.48 0.47 9.47
C PHE A 168 -18.99 0.17 9.45
N ALA A 169 -19.38 -0.96 8.84
CA ALA A 169 -20.78 -1.39 8.78
C ALA A 169 -21.34 -1.60 10.20
N ARG A 170 -20.58 -2.23 11.08
CA ARG A 170 -20.98 -2.45 12.48
C ARG A 170 -21.13 -1.14 13.25
N GLU A 171 -20.16 -0.24 13.14
CA GLU A 171 -20.17 1.06 13.83
C GLU A 171 -21.32 1.97 13.37
N ARG A 172 -21.70 1.87 12.09
CA ARG A 172 -22.81 2.63 11.51
C ARG A 172 -24.15 1.92 11.63
N GLY A 173 -24.20 0.74 12.27
CA GLY A 173 -25.43 -0.03 12.42
C GLY A 173 -26.03 -0.51 11.09
N LEU A 174 -25.18 -0.76 10.08
CA LEU A 174 -25.62 -1.35 8.82
C LEU A 174 -25.97 -2.82 9.04
N THR A 175 -27.04 -3.26 8.40
CA THR A 175 -27.38 -4.69 8.33
C THR A 175 -26.37 -5.42 7.42
N SER A 176 -26.30 -6.75 7.53
CA SER A 176 -25.45 -7.57 6.66
C SER A 176 -25.72 -7.30 5.17
N ALA A 177 -27.00 -7.21 4.77
CA ALA A 177 -27.38 -6.92 3.40
C ALA A 177 -26.95 -5.51 2.94
N GLU A 178 -27.09 -4.50 3.80
CA GLU A 178 -26.63 -3.13 3.51
C GLU A 178 -25.09 -3.07 3.41
N GLY A 179 -24.37 -3.79 4.28
CA GLY A 179 -22.91 -3.91 4.22
C GLY A 179 -22.43 -4.56 2.92
N GLN A 180 -23.09 -5.62 2.47
CA GLN A 180 -22.79 -6.28 1.19
C GLN A 180 -23.03 -5.33 0.00
N VAL A 181 -24.13 -4.60 -0.02
CA VAL A 181 -24.41 -3.61 -1.07
C VAL A 181 -23.35 -2.50 -1.06
N LEU A 182 -22.98 -1.99 0.11
CA LEU A 182 -21.94 -0.96 0.23
C LEU A 182 -20.60 -1.46 -0.30
N ALA A 183 -20.20 -2.69 0.06
CA ALA A 183 -18.96 -3.29 -0.43
C ALA A 183 -18.93 -3.38 -1.97
N GLN A 184 -20.05 -3.70 -2.61
CA GLN A 184 -20.15 -3.77 -4.07
C GLN A 184 -20.13 -2.40 -4.73
N VAL A 185 -20.76 -1.40 -4.10
CA VAL A 185 -20.66 0.00 -4.56
C VAL A 185 -19.21 0.50 -4.48
N CYS A 186 -18.48 0.19 -3.42
CA CYS A 186 -17.05 0.53 -3.28
C CYS A 186 -16.17 -0.16 -4.33
N ARG A 187 -16.62 -1.30 -4.88
CA ARG A 187 -15.98 -1.97 -6.04
C ARG A 187 -16.41 -1.38 -7.40
N GLY A 188 -17.20 -0.31 -7.40
CA GLY A 188 -17.65 0.38 -8.61
C GLY A 188 -18.84 -0.28 -9.31
N MET A 189 -19.54 -1.25 -8.67
CA MET A 189 -20.71 -1.89 -9.28
C MET A 189 -21.90 -0.93 -9.31
N ARG A 190 -22.63 -0.96 -10.42
CA ARG A 190 -23.86 -0.17 -10.58
C ARG A 190 -25.03 -0.85 -9.85
N PRO A 191 -26.03 -0.10 -9.35
CA PRO A 191 -27.15 -0.68 -8.63
C PRO A 191 -27.91 -1.79 -9.38
N ASN A 192 -28.01 -1.71 -10.71
CA ASN A 192 -28.63 -2.75 -11.54
C ASN A 192 -27.79 -4.05 -11.54
N ASP A 193 -26.46 -3.94 -11.52
CA ASP A 193 -25.56 -5.08 -11.51
C ASP A 193 -25.57 -5.75 -10.12
N ILE A 194 -25.66 -4.93 -9.07
CA ILE A 194 -25.82 -5.41 -7.68
C ILE A 194 -27.15 -6.17 -7.55
N ALA A 195 -28.25 -5.65 -8.09
CA ALA A 195 -29.54 -6.31 -8.05
C ALA A 195 -29.52 -7.68 -8.74
N ARG A 196 -28.89 -7.76 -9.92
CA ARG A 196 -28.67 -9.03 -10.64
C ARG A 196 -27.79 -10.00 -9.87
N HIS A 197 -26.70 -9.52 -9.31
CA HIS A 197 -25.76 -10.34 -8.56
C HIS A 197 -26.39 -10.96 -7.30
N HIS A 198 -27.24 -10.20 -6.60
CA HIS A 198 -27.94 -10.67 -5.40
C HIS A 198 -29.27 -11.38 -5.68
N GLY A 199 -29.73 -11.44 -6.93
CA GLY A 199 -31.02 -12.03 -7.28
C GLY A 199 -32.20 -11.28 -6.69
N VAL A 200 -32.10 -9.96 -6.47
CA VAL A 200 -33.17 -9.12 -5.88
C VAL A 200 -33.65 -8.06 -6.86
N ARG A 201 -34.79 -7.43 -6.55
CA ARG A 201 -35.30 -6.33 -7.36
C ARG A 201 -34.42 -5.07 -7.17
N ILE A 202 -34.31 -4.26 -8.22
CA ILE A 202 -33.58 -2.98 -8.18
C ILE A 202 -34.17 -2.02 -7.12
N SER A 203 -35.51 -2.08 -6.87
CA SER A 203 -36.15 -1.32 -5.79
C SER A 203 -35.57 -1.66 -4.41
N THR A 204 -35.28 -2.94 -4.15
CA THR A 204 -34.64 -3.39 -2.91
C THR A 204 -33.26 -2.77 -2.73
N VAL A 205 -32.41 -2.81 -3.77
CA VAL A 205 -31.07 -2.20 -3.73
C VAL A 205 -31.17 -0.69 -3.51
N ARG A 206 -32.10 0.00 -4.19
CA ARG A 206 -32.32 1.44 -3.98
C ARG A 206 -32.75 1.78 -2.55
N THR A 207 -33.60 0.95 -1.94
CA THR A 207 -33.99 1.10 -0.53
C THR A 207 -32.79 0.90 0.39
N GLN A 208 -31.96 -0.11 0.15
CA GLN A 208 -30.73 -0.35 0.92
C GLN A 208 -29.76 0.84 0.79
N LEU A 209 -29.53 1.36 -0.40
CA LEU A 209 -28.68 2.54 -0.63
C LEU A 209 -29.23 3.79 0.10
N ARG A 210 -30.55 3.97 0.15
CA ARG A 210 -31.17 5.05 0.93
C ARG A 210 -30.88 4.86 2.43
N ASN A 211 -31.08 3.66 2.96
CA ASN A 211 -30.86 3.36 4.36
C ASN A 211 -29.37 3.53 4.75
N ILE A 212 -28.45 3.10 3.89
CA ILE A 212 -27.00 3.32 4.07
C ILE A 212 -26.72 4.80 4.22
N ARG A 213 -27.24 5.67 3.33
CA ARG A 213 -27.03 7.12 3.42
C ARG A 213 -27.54 7.69 4.73
N VAL A 214 -28.75 7.30 5.15
CA VAL A 214 -29.33 7.76 6.42
C VAL A 214 -28.46 7.34 7.60
N LYS A 215 -28.06 6.06 7.67
CA LYS A 215 -27.26 5.53 8.78
C LYS A 215 -25.83 6.09 8.82
N THR A 216 -25.29 6.48 7.68
CA THR A 216 -23.95 7.07 7.58
C THR A 216 -23.96 8.60 7.61
N CYS A 217 -25.13 9.22 7.77
CA CYS A 217 -25.31 10.68 7.73
C CYS A 217 -24.65 11.27 6.47
N SER A 218 -25.07 10.79 5.29
CA SER A 218 -24.52 11.19 3.99
C SER A 218 -25.64 11.54 3.01
N ASP A 219 -25.43 12.61 2.24
CA ASP A 219 -26.43 13.06 1.25
C ASP A 219 -26.35 12.23 -0.03
N THR A 220 -25.17 11.74 -0.37
CA THR A 220 -24.94 10.96 -1.59
C THR A 220 -24.23 9.65 -1.30
N ILE A 221 -24.39 8.67 -2.20
CA ILE A 221 -23.64 7.42 -2.07
C ILE A 221 -22.14 7.62 -2.34
N SER A 222 -21.78 8.60 -3.17
CA SER A 222 -20.39 8.98 -3.42
C SER A 222 -19.71 9.50 -2.16
N GLU A 223 -20.43 10.24 -1.32
CA GLU A 223 -19.94 10.69 -0.02
C GLU A 223 -19.73 9.50 0.93
N VAL A 224 -20.60 8.51 0.94
CA VAL A 224 -20.41 7.27 1.71
C VAL A 224 -19.12 6.57 1.26
N VAL A 225 -18.94 6.41 -0.06
CA VAL A 225 -17.72 5.80 -0.63
C VAL A 225 -16.49 6.58 -0.23
N GLN A 226 -16.53 7.91 -0.27
CA GLN A 226 -15.43 8.75 0.16
C GLN A 226 -15.12 8.57 1.66
N LYS A 227 -16.13 8.55 2.52
CA LYS A 227 -15.95 8.27 3.96
C LYS A 227 -15.27 6.93 4.20
N VAL A 228 -15.67 5.91 3.45
CA VAL A 228 -15.07 4.57 3.53
C VAL A 228 -13.62 4.56 3.01
N SER A 229 -13.34 5.27 1.91
CA SER A 229 -12.01 5.27 1.28
C SER A 229 -10.91 5.94 2.11
N VAL A 230 -11.28 6.85 3.01
CA VAL A 230 -10.33 7.56 3.90
C VAL A 230 -10.20 6.91 5.27
N LEU A 231 -10.89 5.80 5.52
CA LEU A 231 -10.74 5.08 6.79
C LEU A 231 -9.30 4.57 6.95
N PRO A 232 -8.76 4.66 8.17
CA PRO A 232 -7.47 4.06 8.46
C PRO A 232 -7.55 2.54 8.27
N PRO A 233 -6.47 1.90 7.82
CA PRO A 233 -6.42 0.45 7.68
C PRO A 233 -6.52 -0.21 9.05
N MET A 234 -7.55 -1.03 9.26
CA MET A 234 -7.82 -1.70 10.53
C MET A 234 -7.55 -3.21 10.51
N ALA A 235 -7.05 -3.77 9.39
CA ALA A 235 -7.55 -5.08 9.06
C ALA A 235 -6.59 -6.23 8.90
N ARG A 236 -5.32 -6.05 8.78
CA ARG A 236 -4.46 -7.23 8.50
C ARG A 236 -4.25 -8.15 9.69
N TYR A 237 -4.48 -7.67 10.90
CA TYR A 237 -4.35 -8.51 12.11
C TYR A 237 -5.44 -9.59 12.23
N MET A 238 -6.64 -9.34 11.68
CA MET A 238 -7.77 -10.28 11.81
C MET A 238 -7.71 -11.43 10.81
N SER A 239 -7.13 -11.23 9.62
CA SER A 239 -7.08 -12.26 8.58
C SER A 239 -6.12 -13.41 8.95
N ALA A 240 -4.95 -13.11 9.50
CA ALA A 240 -4.01 -14.12 9.96
C ALA A 240 -4.57 -14.93 11.17
N HIS A 241 -5.27 -14.26 12.08
CA HIS A 241 -5.88 -14.92 13.25
C HIS A 241 -7.09 -15.79 12.88
N ASN A 242 -7.89 -15.38 11.89
CA ASN A 242 -9.01 -16.17 11.38
C ASN A 242 -8.55 -17.35 10.52
N ALA A 243 -7.51 -17.22 9.74
CA ALA A 243 -6.90 -18.33 9.00
C ALA A 243 -6.34 -19.39 9.95
N ALA A 244 -5.62 -18.97 11.02
CA ALA A 244 -5.11 -19.87 12.05
C ALA A 244 -6.24 -20.57 12.85
N ARG A 245 -7.35 -19.86 13.14
CA ARG A 245 -8.53 -20.47 13.80
C ARG A 245 -9.31 -21.44 12.91
N GLN A 246 -9.33 -21.23 11.58
CA GLN A 246 -9.96 -22.17 10.67
C GLN A 246 -9.14 -23.45 10.50
N GLN A 247 -7.80 -23.37 10.52
CA GLN A 247 -6.90 -24.54 10.49
C GLN A 247 -6.96 -25.39 11.78
N LEU A 248 -7.34 -24.79 12.91
CA LEU A 248 -7.51 -25.51 14.19
C LEU A 248 -8.90 -26.15 14.37
N ARG A 249 -9.83 -25.93 13.43
CA ARG A 249 -11.20 -26.49 13.45
C ARG A 249 -11.44 -27.60 12.43
N ASN A 250 -10.47 -27.93 11.60
CA ASN A 250 -10.41 -29.07 10.68
C ASN A 250 -9.35 -30.07 11.18
#